data_f5b96120d4caacd0d71d7e02142aa46f
#
_entry.id   f5b96120d4caacd0d71d7e02142aa46f
#
_cell.length_a   1.000
_cell.length_b   1.000
_cell.length_c   1.000
_cell.angle_alpha   90.00
_cell.angle_beta   90.00
_cell.angle_gamma   90.00
#
_symmetry.space_group_name_H-M   'P 1'
#
loop_
_entity.id
_entity.type
_entity.pdbx_description
1 polymer ?
#
loop_
_entity_poly.entity_id
_entity_poly.type
_entity_poly.pdbx_seq_one_letter_code
_entity_poly.pdbx_strand_id
1 'polypeptide(L)'
;MLELDYEATWSGLRACLGLEHLEDKNLQEALVNYEVGRISEDDFVAFLLSASKKETNHAQITNAWNAMLGPLPSHRLTMLRELATRYQIHLLSNTNKTHIDFVYSYLQNEYNIVDFGEEYFSNHYYSHLIHMRKPDREIYEHVISDIGASPDHVLFIDDNKDNIESACDYGIRGVHHDPVLDVNEVVQRYIRHPYSNKNH
;
A
#
# COMPACT_ATOMS: atom_id res chain seq x y z
N MET A 1 -2.25 4.32 6.06
CA MET A 1 -0.99 4.82 6.64
C MET A 1 -0.59 6.16 6.00
N LEU A 2 -0.06 6.17 4.79
CA LEU A 2 0.05 7.39 3.98
C LEU A 2 -1.34 7.83 3.53
N GLU A 3 -1.50 9.12 3.31
CA GLU A 3 -2.66 9.62 2.59
C GLU A 3 -2.45 9.38 1.11
N LEU A 4 -3.47 8.91 0.39
CA LEU A 4 -3.37 8.58 -1.03
C LEU A 4 -4.34 9.42 -1.86
N ASP A 5 -3.80 10.10 -2.86
CA ASP A 5 -4.56 10.85 -3.87
C ASP A 5 -4.36 10.21 -5.26
N TYR A 6 -5.16 9.21 -5.56
CA TYR A 6 -5.09 8.50 -6.84
C TYR A 6 -5.29 9.44 -8.05
N GLU A 7 -6.17 10.45 -7.91
CA GLU A 7 -6.42 11.38 -9.01
C GLU A 7 -5.19 12.25 -9.34
N ALA A 8 -4.38 12.60 -8.34
CA ALA A 8 -3.12 13.31 -8.56
C ALA A 8 -2.19 12.52 -9.50
N THR A 9 -2.03 11.20 -9.31
CA THR A 9 -1.25 10.35 -10.23
C THR A 9 -1.87 10.27 -11.61
N TRP A 10 -3.17 9.98 -11.72
CA TRP A 10 -3.82 9.84 -13.03
C TRP A 10 -3.80 11.15 -13.81
N SER A 11 -4.07 12.27 -13.16
CA SER A 11 -3.99 13.60 -13.74
C SER A 11 -2.56 13.95 -14.18
N GLY A 12 -1.58 13.67 -13.31
CA GLY A 12 -0.16 13.88 -13.60
C GLY A 12 0.32 13.05 -14.79
N LEU A 13 -0.03 11.78 -14.87
CA LEU A 13 0.31 10.92 -16.00
C LEU A 13 -0.36 11.37 -17.31
N ARG A 14 -1.67 11.68 -17.29
CA ARG A 14 -2.35 12.24 -18.47
C ARG A 14 -1.65 13.49 -18.96
N ALA A 15 -1.35 14.40 -18.05
CA ALA A 15 -0.65 15.64 -18.38
C ALA A 15 0.77 15.39 -18.91
N CYS A 16 1.52 14.48 -18.29
CA CYS A 16 2.89 14.12 -18.64
C CYS A 16 2.98 13.41 -20.00
N LEU A 17 2.05 12.49 -20.28
CA LEU A 17 2.05 11.69 -21.51
C LEU A 17 1.29 12.35 -22.67
N GLY A 18 0.59 13.45 -22.44
CA GLY A 18 -0.26 14.11 -23.46
C GLY A 18 -1.45 13.26 -23.87
N LEU A 19 -2.01 12.46 -22.92
CA LEU A 19 -3.14 11.58 -23.15
C LEU A 19 -4.40 12.16 -22.48
N GLU A 20 -5.55 12.02 -23.13
CA GLU A 20 -6.85 12.39 -22.53
C GLU A 20 -7.37 11.29 -21.60
N HIS A 21 -7.14 10.03 -21.96
CA HIS A 21 -7.57 8.85 -21.24
C HIS A 21 -6.41 7.88 -21.04
N LEU A 22 -6.39 7.20 -19.91
CA LEU A 22 -5.45 6.15 -19.53
C LEU A 22 -6.17 4.79 -19.35
N GLU A 23 -7.36 4.66 -19.89
CA GLU A 23 -8.18 3.45 -19.82
C GLU A 23 -7.78 2.50 -20.94
N ASP A 24 -6.58 1.93 -20.85
CA ASP A 24 -6.08 0.90 -21.77
C ASP A 24 -5.87 -0.41 -21.00
N LYS A 25 -6.37 -1.52 -21.56
CA LYS A 25 -6.20 -2.85 -20.99
C LYS A 25 -4.71 -3.20 -20.82
N ASN A 26 -3.86 -2.80 -21.75
CA ASN A 26 -2.42 -3.04 -21.67
C ASN A 26 -1.78 -2.26 -20.52
N LEU A 27 -2.28 -1.04 -20.25
CA LEU A 27 -1.84 -0.26 -19.09
C LEU A 27 -2.25 -0.94 -17.78
N GLN A 28 -3.48 -1.44 -17.68
CA GLN A 28 -3.92 -2.17 -16.48
C GLN A 28 -3.08 -3.43 -16.24
N GLU A 29 -2.74 -4.16 -17.28
CA GLU A 29 -1.85 -5.31 -17.20
C GLU A 29 -0.43 -4.91 -16.78
N ALA A 30 0.13 -3.84 -17.34
CA ALA A 30 1.44 -3.31 -16.97
C ALA A 30 1.47 -2.87 -15.51
N LEU A 31 0.42 -2.19 -15.02
CA LEU A 31 0.28 -1.77 -13.62
C LEU A 31 0.30 -2.96 -12.67
N VAL A 32 -0.51 -3.99 -12.94
CA VAL A 32 -0.56 -5.20 -12.12
C VAL A 32 0.80 -5.91 -12.14
N ASN A 33 1.42 -6.06 -13.31
CA ASN A 33 2.72 -6.70 -13.44
C ASN A 33 3.83 -5.92 -12.70
N TYR A 34 3.77 -4.59 -12.70
CA TYR A 34 4.71 -3.76 -11.94
C TYR A 34 4.45 -3.86 -10.43
N GLU A 35 3.18 -3.83 -9.99
CA GLU A 35 2.79 -3.96 -8.60
C GLU A 35 3.21 -5.30 -7.98
N VAL A 36 3.22 -6.39 -8.77
CA VAL A 36 3.69 -7.70 -8.30
C VAL A 36 5.15 -8.00 -8.68
N GLY A 37 5.89 -7.00 -9.17
CA GLY A 37 7.32 -7.13 -9.47
C GLY A 37 7.65 -8.08 -10.63
N ARG A 38 6.71 -8.33 -11.56
CA ARG A 38 6.96 -9.13 -12.77
C ARG A 38 7.71 -8.36 -13.86
N ILE A 39 7.59 -7.03 -13.83
CA ILE A 39 8.37 -6.12 -14.68
C ILE A 39 9.13 -5.13 -13.81
N SER A 40 10.27 -4.65 -14.31
CA SER A 40 11.08 -3.64 -13.63
C SER A 40 10.48 -2.23 -13.73
N GLU A 41 11.03 -1.28 -12.95
CA GLU A 41 10.71 0.13 -13.10
C GLU A 41 11.02 0.63 -14.51
N ASP A 42 12.19 0.25 -15.05
CA ASP A 42 12.61 0.66 -16.38
C ASP A 42 11.65 0.13 -17.46
N ASP A 43 11.18 -1.11 -17.35
CA ASP A 43 10.19 -1.68 -18.27
C ASP A 43 8.85 -0.95 -18.18
N PHE A 44 8.39 -0.66 -16.95
CA PHE A 44 7.15 0.09 -16.73
C PHE A 44 7.23 1.51 -17.29
N VAL A 45 8.33 2.23 -17.02
CA VAL A 45 8.54 3.57 -17.56
C VAL A 45 8.71 3.54 -19.07
N ALA A 46 9.44 2.57 -19.64
CA ALA A 46 9.56 2.39 -21.07
C ALA A 46 8.20 2.14 -21.76
N PHE A 47 7.33 1.35 -21.13
CA PHE A 47 5.96 1.16 -21.60
C PHE A 47 5.20 2.50 -21.65
N LEU A 48 5.23 3.30 -20.58
CA LEU A 48 4.57 4.61 -20.52
C LEU A 48 5.16 5.60 -21.52
N LEU A 49 6.49 5.62 -21.71
CA LEU A 49 7.16 6.42 -22.72
C LEU A 49 6.70 6.05 -24.13
N SER A 50 6.53 4.77 -24.42
CA SER A 50 6.06 4.30 -25.73
C SER A 50 4.64 4.74 -26.07
N ALA A 51 3.79 4.93 -25.04
CA ALA A 51 2.42 5.42 -25.19
C ALA A 51 2.33 6.96 -25.24
N SER A 52 3.41 7.67 -24.95
CA SER A 52 3.41 9.14 -24.88
C SER A 52 3.18 9.79 -26.24
N LYS A 53 2.33 10.83 -26.27
CA LYS A 53 2.06 11.68 -27.44
C LYS A 53 2.85 12.97 -27.44
N LYS A 54 3.70 13.19 -26.43
CA LYS A 54 4.55 14.37 -26.33
C LYS A 54 5.92 14.00 -25.77
N GLU A 55 6.86 14.92 -25.87
CA GLU A 55 8.17 14.77 -25.28
C GLU A 55 8.05 14.70 -23.76
N THR A 56 8.55 13.63 -23.18
CA THR A 56 8.59 13.38 -21.74
C THR A 56 9.79 12.50 -21.42
N ASN A 57 10.14 12.37 -20.14
CA ASN A 57 11.28 11.60 -19.70
C ASN A 57 10.96 10.78 -18.45
N HIS A 58 11.89 9.90 -18.06
CA HIS A 58 11.78 9.02 -16.90
C HIS A 58 11.39 9.79 -15.62
N ALA A 59 12.11 10.87 -15.30
CA ALA A 59 11.87 11.63 -14.07
C ALA A 59 10.47 12.28 -14.04
N GLN A 60 9.95 12.74 -15.17
CA GLN A 60 8.60 13.29 -15.24
C GLN A 60 7.54 12.23 -15.00
N ILE A 61 7.75 11.02 -15.55
CA ILE A 61 6.83 9.89 -15.35
C ILE A 61 6.86 9.42 -13.87
N THR A 62 8.03 9.21 -13.29
CA THR A 62 8.15 8.76 -11.90
C THR A 62 7.63 9.79 -10.91
N ASN A 63 7.83 11.09 -11.17
CA ASN A 63 7.23 12.16 -10.37
C ASN A 63 5.69 12.15 -10.45
N ALA A 64 5.14 12.00 -11.66
CA ALA A 64 3.70 11.88 -11.86
C ALA A 64 3.14 10.61 -11.20
N TRP A 65 3.89 9.50 -11.26
CA TRP A 65 3.53 8.23 -10.63
C TRP A 65 3.50 8.33 -9.10
N ASN A 66 4.46 9.03 -8.50
CA ASN A 66 4.53 9.25 -7.05
C ASN A 66 3.57 10.33 -6.52
N ALA A 67 2.88 11.07 -7.39
CA ALA A 67 2.03 12.20 -6.99
C ALA A 67 0.86 11.80 -6.06
N MET A 68 0.46 10.53 -6.07
CA MET A 68 -0.56 10.00 -5.16
C MET A 68 -0.09 9.89 -3.71
N LEU A 69 1.22 9.88 -3.46
CA LEU A 69 1.78 9.61 -2.14
C LEU A 69 1.79 10.91 -1.33
N GLY A 70 0.82 11.05 -0.45
CA GLY A 70 0.72 12.17 0.48
C GLY A 70 1.60 11.98 1.73
N PRO A 71 1.55 12.91 2.68
CA PRO A 71 2.36 12.87 3.89
C PRO A 71 1.96 11.70 4.79
N LEU A 72 2.91 11.27 5.61
CA LEU A 72 2.68 10.42 6.77
C LEU A 72 2.66 11.30 8.03
N PRO A 73 1.50 11.57 8.64
CA PRO A 73 1.43 12.37 9.85
C PRO A 73 2.22 11.75 11.02
N SER A 74 3.00 12.55 11.74
CA SER A 74 3.89 12.06 12.81
C SER A 74 3.17 11.32 13.94
N HIS A 75 1.90 11.66 14.21
CA HIS A 75 1.11 10.94 15.22
C HIS A 75 0.85 9.46 14.84
N ARG A 76 0.84 9.12 13.54
CA ARG A 76 0.74 7.73 13.09
C ARG A 76 2.02 6.93 13.39
N LEU A 77 3.18 7.56 13.32
CA LEU A 77 4.45 6.95 13.76
C LEU A 77 4.44 6.69 15.28
N THR A 78 3.94 7.66 16.06
CA THR A 78 3.77 7.51 17.51
C THR A 78 2.82 6.36 17.82
N MET A 79 1.67 6.28 17.15
CA MET A 79 0.72 5.18 17.30
C MET A 79 1.35 3.81 17.03
N LEU A 80 2.13 3.68 15.95
CA LEU A 80 2.81 2.41 15.64
C LEU A 80 3.76 1.99 16.76
N ARG A 81 4.57 2.92 17.30
CA ARG A 81 5.47 2.62 18.42
C ARG A 81 4.72 2.21 19.68
N GLU A 82 3.61 2.87 19.99
CA GLU A 82 2.76 2.50 21.13
C GLU A 82 2.14 1.11 20.95
N LEU A 83 1.62 0.82 19.76
CA LEU A 83 1.05 -0.49 19.44
C LEU A 83 2.10 -1.61 19.51
N ALA A 84 3.31 -1.36 19.02
CA ALA A 84 4.41 -2.33 19.04
C ALA A 84 4.82 -2.76 20.46
N THR A 85 4.49 -1.97 21.50
CA THR A 85 4.73 -2.38 22.90
C THR A 85 3.82 -3.51 23.38
N ARG A 86 2.74 -3.80 22.63
CA ARG A 86 1.66 -4.74 23.05
C ARG A 86 1.32 -5.78 22.00
N TYR A 87 1.58 -5.49 20.73
CA TYR A 87 1.18 -6.30 19.59
C TYR A 87 2.34 -6.46 18.62
N GLN A 88 2.37 -7.58 17.92
CA GLN A 88 3.19 -7.69 16.72
C GLN A 88 2.47 -6.94 15.61
N ILE A 89 3.16 -5.98 15.00
CA ILE A 89 2.61 -5.15 13.93
C ILE A 89 3.28 -5.56 12.63
N HIS A 90 2.48 -5.84 11.63
CA HIS A 90 2.94 -6.24 10.31
C HIS A 90 2.43 -5.26 9.26
N LEU A 91 3.23 -4.98 8.25
CA LEU A 91 2.86 -4.16 7.10
C LEU A 91 2.59 -5.06 5.89
N LEU A 92 1.39 -4.94 5.30
CA LEU A 92 1.03 -5.62 4.07
C LEU A 92 0.55 -4.59 3.05
N SER A 93 1.35 -4.32 2.01
CA SER A 93 1.12 -3.25 1.05
C SER A 93 1.17 -3.72 -0.39
N ASN A 94 0.10 -3.41 -1.16
CA ASN A 94 0.17 -3.39 -2.61
C ASN A 94 0.95 -2.14 -3.02
N THR A 95 2.13 -2.34 -3.58
CA THR A 95 3.06 -1.25 -3.88
C THR A 95 4.09 -1.69 -4.93
N ASN A 96 4.96 -0.78 -5.31
CA ASN A 96 6.03 -1.02 -6.28
C ASN A 96 7.33 -0.34 -5.84
N LYS A 97 8.42 -0.65 -6.53
CA LYS A 97 9.74 -0.13 -6.20
C LYS A 97 9.79 1.40 -6.19
N THR A 98 9.24 2.07 -7.21
CA THR A 98 9.25 3.55 -7.31
C THR A 98 8.58 4.21 -6.11
N HIS A 99 7.41 3.69 -5.69
CA HIS A 99 6.69 4.19 -4.51
C HIS A 99 7.48 3.95 -3.21
N ILE A 100 8.06 2.77 -3.04
CA ILE A 100 8.83 2.45 -1.83
C ILE A 100 10.09 3.31 -1.72
N ASP A 101 10.85 3.47 -2.80
CA ASP A 101 12.03 4.33 -2.82
C ASP A 101 11.67 5.79 -2.47
N PHE A 102 10.55 6.29 -3.01
CA PHE A 102 10.05 7.63 -2.67
C PHE A 102 9.67 7.75 -1.19
N VAL A 103 8.91 6.79 -0.66
CA VAL A 103 8.45 6.78 0.75
C VAL A 103 9.64 6.73 1.70
N TYR A 104 10.63 5.87 1.46
CA TYR A 104 11.81 5.78 2.31
C TYR A 104 12.64 7.06 2.25
N SER A 105 12.84 7.65 1.07
CA SER A 105 13.51 8.95 0.92
C SER A 105 12.77 10.07 1.66
N TYR A 106 11.44 10.12 1.56
CA TYR A 106 10.61 11.06 2.30
C TYR A 106 10.75 10.88 3.82
N LEU A 107 10.64 9.64 4.33
CA LEU A 107 10.73 9.36 5.76
C LEU A 107 12.11 9.65 6.33
N GLN A 108 13.16 9.41 5.57
CA GLN A 108 14.52 9.78 5.96
C GLN A 108 14.69 11.30 6.06
N ASN A 109 14.18 12.04 5.07
CA ASN A 109 14.31 13.52 5.06
C ASN A 109 13.48 14.20 6.14
N GLU A 110 12.22 13.77 6.34
CA GLU A 110 11.29 14.43 7.26
C GLU A 110 11.43 13.97 8.72
N TYR A 111 11.77 12.70 8.93
CA TYR A 111 11.74 12.08 10.26
C TYR A 111 13.05 11.41 10.66
N ASN A 112 14.09 11.42 9.81
CA ASN A 112 15.36 10.73 10.02
C ASN A 112 15.17 9.21 10.25
N ILE A 113 14.15 8.61 9.60
CA ILE A 113 13.86 7.17 9.62
C ILE A 113 14.57 6.55 8.42
N VAL A 114 15.54 5.65 8.68
CA VAL A 114 16.37 5.04 7.64
C VAL A 114 15.71 3.78 7.08
N ASP A 115 15.13 2.96 7.95
CA ASP A 115 14.45 1.72 7.57
C ASP A 115 13.10 1.62 8.25
N PHE A 116 12.08 2.15 7.57
CA PHE A 116 10.73 2.18 8.10
C PHE A 116 10.14 0.78 8.31
N GLY A 117 10.49 -0.17 7.45
CA GLY A 117 10.05 -1.54 7.57
C GLY A 117 10.56 -2.18 8.86
N GLU A 118 11.87 -2.15 9.08
CA GLU A 118 12.52 -2.76 10.24
C GLU A 118 12.29 -1.98 11.55
N GLU A 119 12.19 -0.64 11.48
CA GLU A 119 12.05 0.18 12.68
C GLU A 119 10.63 0.12 13.31
N TYR A 120 9.59 -0.14 12.51
CA TYR A 120 8.20 -0.01 12.94
C TYR A 120 7.37 -1.30 12.88
N PHE A 121 7.86 -2.33 12.18
CA PHE A 121 7.08 -3.56 11.98
C PHE A 121 7.90 -4.80 12.32
N SER A 122 7.22 -5.82 12.85
CA SER A 122 7.82 -7.13 13.07
C SER A 122 8.15 -7.83 11.75
N ASN A 123 7.30 -7.64 10.73
CA ASN A 123 7.52 -8.07 9.35
C ASN A 123 6.84 -7.06 8.42
N HIS A 124 7.38 -6.90 7.21
CA HIS A 124 6.79 -6.09 6.18
C HIS A 124 6.74 -6.84 4.84
N TYR A 125 5.58 -6.79 4.19
CA TYR A 125 5.30 -7.51 2.96
C TYR A 125 4.92 -6.49 1.88
N TYR A 126 5.78 -6.32 0.90
CA TYR A 126 5.54 -5.49 -0.27
C TYR A 126 5.23 -6.37 -1.47
N SER A 127 4.09 -6.13 -2.14
CA SER A 127 3.59 -6.97 -3.24
C SER A 127 4.63 -7.25 -4.32
N HIS A 128 5.43 -6.25 -4.69
CA HIS A 128 6.47 -6.37 -5.72
C HIS A 128 7.68 -7.23 -5.29
N LEU A 129 7.88 -7.46 -3.99
CA LEU A 129 8.95 -8.32 -3.48
C LEU A 129 8.49 -9.76 -3.26
N ILE A 130 7.25 -9.96 -2.84
CA ILE A 130 6.70 -11.29 -2.58
C ILE A 130 5.92 -11.86 -3.78
N HIS A 131 5.77 -11.07 -4.87
CA HIS A 131 5.08 -11.44 -6.11
C HIS A 131 3.60 -11.83 -5.94
N MET A 132 2.96 -11.29 -4.91
CA MET A 132 1.55 -11.50 -4.57
C MET A 132 0.90 -10.16 -4.27
N ARG A 133 -0.42 -10.06 -4.46
CA ARG A 133 -1.16 -8.82 -4.17
C ARG A 133 -2.51 -9.10 -3.53
N LYS A 134 -2.98 -8.17 -2.73
CA LYS A 134 -4.37 -8.12 -2.29
C LYS A 134 -5.26 -7.76 -3.50
N PRO A 135 -6.48 -8.31 -3.63
CA PRO A 135 -7.18 -9.19 -2.71
C PRO A 135 -6.96 -10.70 -2.97
N ASP A 136 -5.92 -11.11 -3.71
CA ASP A 136 -5.69 -12.52 -4.01
C ASP A 136 -5.50 -13.33 -2.72
N ARG A 137 -6.13 -14.51 -2.61
CA ARG A 137 -6.13 -15.33 -1.38
C ARG A 137 -4.73 -15.74 -0.95
N GLU A 138 -3.86 -16.00 -1.90
CA GLU A 138 -2.49 -16.50 -1.68
C GLU A 138 -1.65 -15.55 -0.82
N ILE A 139 -1.88 -14.22 -0.88
CA ILE A 139 -1.13 -13.27 -0.07
C ILE A 139 -1.47 -13.40 1.41
N TYR A 140 -2.72 -13.66 1.76
CA TYR A 140 -3.15 -13.87 3.14
C TYR A 140 -2.64 -15.19 3.68
N GLU A 141 -2.66 -16.26 2.87
CA GLU A 141 -2.05 -17.55 3.22
C GLU A 141 -0.57 -17.42 3.52
N HIS A 142 0.16 -16.72 2.64
CA HIS A 142 1.59 -16.47 2.80
C HIS A 142 1.89 -15.72 4.09
N VAL A 143 1.23 -14.58 4.33
CA VAL A 143 1.46 -13.75 5.52
C VAL A 143 1.12 -14.50 6.81
N ILE A 144 -0.04 -15.15 6.87
CA ILE A 144 -0.47 -15.90 8.07
C ILE A 144 0.47 -17.07 8.37
N SER A 145 0.93 -17.76 7.34
CA SER A 145 1.92 -18.84 7.49
C SER A 145 3.27 -18.32 8.01
N ASP A 146 3.74 -17.19 7.48
CA ASP A 146 5.04 -16.61 7.82
C ASP A 146 5.06 -16.05 9.25
N ILE A 147 4.00 -15.36 9.69
CA ILE A 147 3.90 -14.84 11.06
C ILE A 147 3.54 -15.93 12.08
N GLY A 148 3.16 -17.13 11.64
CA GLY A 148 2.84 -18.26 12.52
C GLY A 148 1.61 -18.05 13.41
N ALA A 149 0.66 -17.20 12.99
CA ALA A 149 -0.54 -16.89 13.76
C ALA A 149 -1.77 -17.66 13.28
N SER A 150 -2.78 -17.82 14.15
CA SER A 150 -4.11 -18.24 13.70
C SER A 150 -4.83 -17.04 13.06
N PRO A 151 -5.51 -17.21 11.91
CA PRO A 151 -6.17 -16.09 11.20
C PRO A 151 -7.11 -15.28 12.10
N ASP A 152 -7.88 -15.92 12.95
CA ASP A 152 -8.83 -15.30 13.89
C ASP A 152 -8.18 -14.47 15.01
N HIS A 153 -6.87 -14.61 15.21
CA HIS A 153 -6.07 -13.79 16.12
C HIS A 153 -5.44 -12.56 15.44
N VAL A 154 -5.60 -12.42 14.13
CA VAL A 154 -5.06 -11.31 13.36
C VAL A 154 -6.15 -10.28 13.06
N LEU A 155 -5.86 -9.00 13.31
CA LEU A 155 -6.67 -7.87 12.90
C LEU A 155 -6.03 -7.25 11.66
N PHE A 156 -6.76 -7.25 10.55
CA PHE A 156 -6.35 -6.63 9.30
C PHE A 156 -7.17 -5.36 9.05
N ILE A 157 -6.50 -4.24 8.84
CA ILE A 157 -7.12 -2.93 8.61
C ILE A 157 -6.68 -2.44 7.25
N ASP A 158 -7.63 -2.18 6.37
CA ASP A 158 -7.39 -1.74 5.00
C ASP A 158 -8.53 -0.80 4.55
N ASP A 159 -8.26 0.14 3.67
CA ASP A 159 -9.23 1.08 3.13
C ASP A 159 -9.94 0.54 1.87
N ASN A 160 -9.47 -0.56 1.32
CA ASN A 160 -10.10 -1.24 0.20
C ASN A 160 -11.00 -2.36 0.69
N LYS A 161 -12.28 -2.26 0.32
CA LYS A 161 -13.32 -3.19 0.73
C LYS A 161 -13.07 -4.61 0.20
N ASP A 162 -12.61 -4.77 -1.04
CA ASP A 162 -12.33 -6.08 -1.63
C ASP A 162 -11.20 -6.80 -0.87
N ASN A 163 -10.18 -6.04 -0.41
CA ASN A 163 -9.11 -6.58 0.41
C ASN A 163 -9.64 -7.10 1.76
N ILE A 164 -10.58 -6.37 2.38
CA ILE A 164 -11.21 -6.77 3.65
C ILE A 164 -12.09 -7.99 3.47
N GLU A 165 -12.92 -8.03 2.42
CA GLU A 165 -13.80 -9.17 2.13
C GLU A 165 -12.96 -10.43 1.93
N SER A 166 -11.90 -10.38 1.10
CA SER A 166 -11.03 -11.53 0.87
C SER A 166 -10.27 -11.97 2.13
N ALA A 167 -9.80 -11.04 2.97
CA ALA A 167 -9.18 -11.36 4.25
C ALA A 167 -10.16 -12.08 5.20
N CYS A 168 -11.41 -11.60 5.27
CA CYS A 168 -12.48 -12.23 6.08
C CYS A 168 -12.83 -13.63 5.57
N ASP A 169 -12.89 -13.83 4.26
CA ASP A 169 -13.14 -15.14 3.65
C ASP A 169 -12.00 -16.13 3.93
N TYR A 170 -10.80 -15.63 4.16
CA TYR A 170 -9.67 -16.45 4.63
C TYR A 170 -9.74 -16.76 6.14
N GLY A 171 -10.53 -16.03 6.91
CA GLY A 171 -10.69 -16.19 8.36
C GLY A 171 -10.00 -15.13 9.21
N ILE A 172 -9.39 -14.12 8.60
CA ILE A 172 -8.79 -12.96 9.29
C ILE A 172 -9.91 -12.01 9.74
N ARG A 173 -9.70 -11.33 10.86
CA ARG A 173 -10.63 -10.29 11.31
C ARG A 173 -10.36 -8.99 10.55
N GLY A 174 -11.15 -8.74 9.50
CA GLY A 174 -11.04 -7.56 8.66
C GLY A 174 -11.76 -6.35 9.24
N VAL A 175 -11.17 -5.18 9.08
CA VAL A 175 -11.77 -3.87 9.41
C VAL A 175 -11.59 -2.93 8.22
N HIS A 176 -12.70 -2.59 7.58
CA HIS A 176 -12.69 -1.56 6.56
C HIS A 176 -12.47 -0.18 7.20
N HIS A 177 -11.39 0.47 6.82
CA HIS A 177 -11.02 1.80 7.29
C HIS A 177 -11.49 2.87 6.32
N ASP A 178 -12.36 3.77 6.78
CA ASP A 178 -12.68 4.97 6.04
C ASP A 178 -11.50 5.96 6.13
N PRO A 179 -10.84 6.31 5.02
CA PRO A 179 -9.66 7.20 5.03
C PRO A 179 -9.93 8.61 5.59
N VAL A 180 -11.20 9.03 5.68
CA VAL A 180 -11.60 10.31 6.30
C VAL A 180 -11.41 10.28 7.82
N LEU A 181 -11.44 9.09 8.43
CA LEU A 181 -11.27 8.90 9.86
C LEU A 181 -9.79 8.78 10.22
N ASP A 182 -9.42 9.16 11.44
CA ASP A 182 -8.09 8.85 11.94
C ASP A 182 -7.97 7.34 12.21
N VAL A 183 -6.98 6.70 11.59
CA VAL A 183 -6.73 5.26 11.77
C VAL A 183 -6.48 4.87 13.24
N ASN A 184 -5.93 5.80 14.05
CA ASN A 184 -5.73 5.56 15.46
C ASN A 184 -7.06 5.37 16.21
N GLU A 185 -8.09 6.17 15.90
CA GLU A 185 -9.41 5.99 16.49
C GLU A 185 -10.02 4.65 16.14
N VAL A 186 -9.86 4.22 14.87
CA VAL A 186 -10.31 2.91 14.41
C VAL A 186 -9.60 1.80 15.18
N VAL A 187 -8.27 1.82 15.22
CA VAL A 187 -7.46 0.83 15.95
C VAL A 187 -7.86 0.76 17.43
N GLN A 188 -7.95 1.91 18.12
CA GLN A 188 -8.30 1.96 19.53
C GLN A 188 -9.68 1.37 19.83
N ARG A 189 -10.65 1.56 18.94
CA ARG A 189 -11.99 0.97 19.07
C ARG A 189 -11.93 -0.55 19.09
N TYR A 190 -11.18 -1.16 18.17
CA TYR A 190 -11.09 -2.62 18.03
C TYR A 190 -10.22 -3.26 19.11
N ILE A 191 -9.21 -2.55 19.63
CA ILE A 191 -8.38 -3.02 20.73
C ILE A 191 -9.16 -3.01 22.06
N ARG A 192 -9.97 -1.97 22.31
CA ARG A 192 -10.76 -1.87 23.55
C ARG A 192 -11.96 -2.82 23.57
N HIS A 193 -12.50 -3.16 22.41
CA HIS A 193 -13.67 -4.00 22.27
C HIS A 193 -13.46 -5.15 21.28
N PRO A 194 -12.51 -6.07 21.55
CA PRO A 194 -12.08 -7.09 20.59
C PRO A 194 -13.18 -8.08 20.17
N TYR A 195 -14.31 -8.12 20.86
CA TYR A 195 -15.41 -9.06 20.62
C TYR A 195 -16.75 -8.39 20.25
N SER A 196 -16.79 -7.07 20.08
CA SER A 196 -18.06 -6.35 19.88
C SER A 196 -18.66 -6.43 18.46
N ASN A 197 -17.96 -7.03 17.50
CA ASN A 197 -18.45 -7.18 16.11
C ASN A 197 -18.51 -8.65 15.67
N LYS A 198 -19.41 -9.42 16.32
CA LYS A 198 -19.99 -10.61 15.68
C LYS A 198 -21.36 -10.19 15.14
N ASN A 199 -21.41 -9.36 14.10
CA ASN A 199 -22.59 -9.11 13.25
C ASN A 199 -22.32 -7.85 12.41
N HIS A 200 -21.98 -8.05 11.14
CA HIS A 200 -22.57 -7.42 9.94
C HIS A 200 -21.79 -7.83 8.73
#